data_8e26653124c5161cba4ab470b2746142
#
_entry.id   8e26653124c5161cba4ab470b2746142
#
_cell.length_a   1.000
_cell.length_b   1.000
_cell.length_c   1.000
_cell.angle_alpha   90.00
_cell.angle_beta   90.00
_cell.angle_gamma   90.00
#
_symmetry.space_group_name_H-M   'P 1'
#
loop_
_entity.id
_entity.type
_entity.pdbx_description
1 polymer ?
#
loop_
_entity_poly.entity_id
_entity_poly.type
_entity_poly.pdbx_seq_one_letter_code
_entity_poly.pdbx_strand_id
1 'polypeptide(L)'
;MKTPFARRAGRALAVLALVGASTAAAQLTPAAAATPALQSIVPVPASVTPAAGVTFPLVSTTKIVTEAGSAPAKDVGTYLAGVLRPSTGFALPVSDAPASVPADSIALLLSGAPASVGTQGYQLVSTASSVTVRAQTADGLFAGVQTLRQMLPGRVESPTAQAGPWSIPGATIVDYPRFGYRGAMLDVARHFHPVSTVKRFIDELAQYKINNLHLHLADDQGWRIQIDSWPRLTTYGGSTQVGGGAGGYYTKAQYTDIVNYAASRHITVIPEIDMPGHVNAALASYAELNCNGVAPALRTDTAVGYSSLCISKDITYTFIADVLRELAALTPGPYIHIGGDEASSTSAADYLTFVNKVLPLVAATGKSVVGWHDIAKATLPASATPQFWGTSTSDSGVSTAVSRGSKVILSPANKAYLDMKYNSSTPIGLSWAGYIEVQDAYGWNPGAYLSGVGEAAVRGVESPLWSETVVTPSDIDYLAFPRLAAHAELGWSPWSTHDWTAFRTRLGAQAPRWVAQGINFYRSSQVSWDTGGTTQPGTCADPEWSASQVYTSGNVVSHNGHKWTAKWWTQGEEPGTTGEWGVWTDNGAC
;
A
#
# COMPACT_ATOMS: atom_id res chain seq x y z
N MET A 1 71.73 -59.61 38.77
CA MET A 1 73.15 -59.88 38.47
C MET A 1 73.61 -58.92 37.40
N LYS A 2 74.56 -58.05 37.78
CA LYS A 2 75.66 -57.50 37.01
C LYS A 2 75.42 -56.81 35.67
N THR A 3 75.54 -55.53 35.70
CA THR A 3 76.11 -54.54 34.76
C THR A 3 77.39 -55.08 34.04
N PRO A 4 78.09 -54.36 33.15
CA PRO A 4 78.06 -52.97 32.68
C PRO A 4 78.66 -52.69 31.26
N PHE A 5 78.77 -51.38 30.91
CA PHE A 5 79.77 -50.64 30.06
C PHE A 5 79.73 -50.84 28.53
N ALA A 6 80.03 -49.87 27.72
CA ALA A 6 80.66 -48.56 27.76
C ALA A 6 80.47 -47.72 26.47
N ARG A 7 80.68 -46.45 26.66
CA ARG A 7 80.88 -45.32 25.74
C ARG A 7 81.61 -45.58 24.41
N ARG A 8 81.16 -44.84 23.34
CA ARG A 8 82.12 -43.98 22.60
C ARG A 8 81.37 -42.93 21.78
N ALA A 9 81.89 -41.71 21.83
CA ALA A 9 81.46 -40.53 21.16
C ALA A 9 81.88 -40.50 19.68
N GLY A 10 81.04 -39.96 18.82
CA GLY A 10 81.37 -39.61 17.45
C GLY A 10 80.59 -38.34 17.05
N ARG A 11 81.28 -37.22 16.87
CA ARG A 11 80.76 -35.97 16.33
C ARG A 11 80.49 -36.17 14.85
N ALA A 12 79.19 -35.85 14.40
CA ALA A 12 78.89 -35.63 13.00
C ALA A 12 78.08 -34.37 12.90
N LEU A 13 78.53 -33.44 12.07
CA LEU A 13 77.80 -32.19 11.69
C LEU A 13 76.45 -32.55 11.08
N ALA A 14 75.38 -32.01 11.64
CA ALA A 14 74.05 -32.01 11.01
C ALA A 14 73.86 -30.69 10.27
N VAL A 15 73.80 -30.78 8.94
CA VAL A 15 73.32 -29.70 8.06
C VAL A 15 71.84 -29.61 8.27
N LEU A 16 71.36 -28.48 8.82
CA LEU A 16 69.90 -28.14 8.88
C LEU A 16 69.45 -27.78 7.48
N ALA A 17 68.72 -28.65 6.82
CA ALA A 17 67.88 -28.30 5.68
C ALA A 17 66.53 -27.74 6.21
N LEU A 18 66.34 -26.42 6.14
CA LEU A 18 64.99 -25.81 6.33
C LEU A 18 64.14 -26.21 5.16
N VAL A 19 63.25 -27.17 5.35
CA VAL A 19 62.06 -27.37 4.44
C VAL A 19 61.05 -26.37 4.84
N GLY A 20 60.96 -25.28 4.07
CA GLY A 20 59.83 -24.30 4.15
C GLY A 20 58.54 -24.97 3.73
N ALA A 21 57.71 -25.37 4.69
CA ALA A 21 56.31 -25.72 4.42
C ALA A 21 55.56 -24.44 4.11
N SER A 22 55.40 -24.14 2.83
CA SER A 22 54.45 -23.12 2.36
C SER A 22 53.03 -23.62 2.61
N THR A 23 52.45 -23.26 3.75
CA THR A 23 50.99 -23.36 3.95
C THR A 23 50.34 -22.38 3.02
N ALA A 24 49.90 -22.84 1.85
CA ALA A 24 48.95 -22.12 1.03
C ALA A 24 47.66 -21.98 1.87
N ALA A 25 47.51 -20.85 2.54
CA ALA A 25 46.21 -20.45 3.10
C ALA A 25 45.28 -20.33 1.90
N ALA A 26 44.42 -21.33 1.69
CA ALA A 26 43.27 -21.20 0.83
C ALA A 26 42.49 -20.02 1.37
N GLN A 27 42.54 -18.88 0.68
CA GLN A 27 41.63 -17.79 0.90
C GLN A 27 40.24 -18.34 0.55
N LEU A 28 39.47 -18.70 1.59
CA LEU A 28 38.05 -18.87 1.48
C LEU A 28 37.53 -17.52 1.00
N THR A 29 37.29 -17.39 -0.33
CA THR A 29 36.46 -16.32 -0.85
C THR A 29 35.15 -16.45 -0.10
N PRO A 30 34.70 -15.40 0.64
CA PRO A 30 33.39 -15.44 1.26
C PRO A 30 32.40 -15.75 0.15
N ALA A 31 31.57 -16.78 0.33
CA ALA A 31 30.43 -17.03 -0.54
C ALA A 31 29.72 -15.69 -0.70
N ALA A 32 29.55 -15.24 -1.95
CA ALA A 32 28.90 -13.97 -2.22
C ALA A 32 27.55 -14.04 -1.53
N ALA A 33 27.39 -13.26 -0.45
CA ALA A 33 26.13 -13.15 0.25
C ALA A 33 25.10 -12.74 -0.80
N ALA A 34 23.98 -13.49 -0.89
CA ALA A 34 22.90 -13.14 -1.79
C ALA A 34 22.61 -11.66 -1.59
N THR A 35 22.58 -10.89 -2.68
CA THR A 35 22.51 -9.43 -2.62
C THR A 35 21.27 -9.01 -1.82
N PRO A 36 21.39 -8.28 -0.71
CA PRO A 36 20.26 -7.93 0.16
C PRO A 36 19.05 -7.36 -0.60
N ALA A 37 19.30 -6.64 -1.69
CA ALA A 37 18.29 -6.02 -2.52
C ALA A 37 17.33 -7.02 -3.19
N LEU A 38 17.79 -8.17 -3.68
CA LEU A 38 16.91 -9.19 -4.29
C LEU A 38 16.05 -9.90 -3.23
N GLN A 39 16.52 -9.93 -2.00
CA GLN A 39 15.82 -10.55 -0.87
C GLN A 39 14.87 -9.58 -0.15
N SER A 40 14.85 -8.29 -0.52
CA SER A 40 14.02 -7.27 0.12
C SER A 40 12.81 -6.84 -0.72
N ILE A 41 12.58 -7.46 -1.88
CA ILE A 41 11.47 -7.11 -2.77
C ILE A 41 10.12 -7.52 -2.15
N VAL A 42 9.19 -6.58 -2.06
CA VAL A 42 7.80 -6.78 -1.62
C VAL A 42 6.87 -6.16 -2.67
N PRO A 43 5.89 -6.89 -3.18
CA PRO A 43 5.61 -8.33 -3.09
C PRO A 43 6.75 -9.19 -3.64
N VAL A 44 6.95 -10.37 -3.03
CA VAL A 44 7.98 -11.30 -3.51
C VAL A 44 7.65 -11.77 -4.92
N PRO A 45 8.60 -11.69 -5.89
CA PRO A 45 8.34 -12.16 -7.24
C PRO A 45 8.14 -13.68 -7.32
N ALA A 46 7.38 -14.12 -8.32
CA ALA A 46 7.10 -15.54 -8.57
C ALA A 46 8.39 -16.35 -8.82
N SER A 47 9.41 -15.76 -9.43
CA SER A 47 10.71 -16.41 -9.65
C SER A 47 11.83 -15.37 -9.69
N VAL A 48 12.92 -15.65 -8.95
CA VAL A 48 14.15 -14.85 -8.95
C VAL A 48 15.33 -15.78 -9.12
N THR A 49 16.12 -15.58 -10.19
CA THR A 49 17.39 -16.28 -10.41
C THR A 49 18.53 -15.26 -10.35
N PRO A 50 19.26 -15.18 -9.23
CA PRO A 50 20.39 -14.25 -9.09
C PRO A 50 21.54 -14.60 -10.06
N ALA A 51 22.22 -13.57 -10.60
CA ALA A 51 23.50 -13.69 -11.28
C ALA A 51 24.61 -13.25 -10.31
N ALA A 52 25.24 -14.22 -9.64
CA ALA A 52 26.21 -13.95 -8.58
C ALA A 52 27.39 -13.10 -9.09
N GLY A 53 27.75 -12.07 -8.34
CA GLY A 53 28.87 -11.17 -8.67
C GLY A 53 28.59 -10.20 -9.82
N VAL A 54 27.40 -10.23 -10.44
CA VAL A 54 27.00 -9.30 -11.49
C VAL A 54 26.23 -8.13 -10.89
N THR A 55 26.59 -6.91 -11.29
CA THR A 55 25.83 -5.69 -10.96
C THR A 55 25.79 -4.76 -12.16
N PHE A 56 24.68 -4.08 -12.35
CA PHE A 56 24.54 -2.96 -13.29
C PHE A 56 24.78 -1.64 -12.54
N PRO A 57 25.81 -0.87 -12.88
CA PRO A 57 26.02 0.44 -12.29
C PRO A 57 25.08 1.46 -12.95
N LEU A 58 24.23 2.11 -12.15
CA LEU A 58 23.48 3.27 -12.59
C LEU A 58 24.36 4.50 -12.45
N VAL A 59 24.71 5.14 -13.57
CA VAL A 59 25.67 6.24 -13.67
C VAL A 59 25.08 7.41 -14.45
N SER A 60 25.76 8.55 -14.47
CA SER A 60 25.27 9.78 -15.14
C SER A 60 25.05 9.64 -16.66
N THR A 61 25.68 8.66 -17.30
CA THR A 61 25.51 8.35 -18.73
C THR A 61 24.37 7.37 -19.02
N THR A 62 23.80 6.77 -17.98
CA THR A 62 22.71 5.80 -18.12
C THR A 62 21.49 6.44 -18.80
N LYS A 63 20.89 5.72 -19.74
CA LYS A 63 19.70 6.13 -20.50
C LYS A 63 18.55 5.19 -20.21
N ILE A 64 17.32 5.69 -20.35
CA ILE A 64 16.11 4.85 -20.38
C ILE A 64 15.66 4.78 -21.83
N VAL A 65 15.57 3.56 -22.38
CA VAL A 65 15.09 3.34 -23.74
C VAL A 65 13.78 2.54 -23.69
N THR A 66 12.81 2.93 -24.52
CA THR A 66 11.46 2.35 -24.48
C THR A 66 11.10 1.78 -25.83
N GLU A 67 10.16 0.84 -25.89
CA GLU A 67 9.66 0.29 -27.17
C GLU A 67 9.41 1.40 -28.17
N ALA A 68 10.04 1.30 -29.34
CA ALA A 68 10.01 2.35 -30.36
C ALA A 68 8.58 2.65 -30.82
N GLY A 69 8.22 3.94 -30.82
CA GLY A 69 6.88 4.41 -31.21
C GLY A 69 5.77 4.12 -30.22
N SER A 70 6.07 3.56 -29.05
CA SER A 70 5.05 3.27 -28.01
C SER A 70 4.94 4.40 -26.99
N ALA A 71 3.88 5.21 -27.05
CA ALA A 71 3.57 6.21 -26.05
C ALA A 71 3.41 5.59 -24.65
N PRO A 72 2.66 4.48 -24.45
CA PRO A 72 2.53 3.89 -23.10
C PRO A 72 3.86 3.42 -22.51
N ALA A 73 4.76 2.85 -23.30
CA ALA A 73 6.09 2.47 -22.80
C ALA A 73 6.93 3.70 -22.44
N LYS A 74 6.82 4.78 -23.21
CA LYS A 74 7.49 6.05 -22.96
C LYS A 74 6.99 6.72 -21.68
N ASP A 75 5.69 6.64 -21.40
CA ASP A 75 5.10 7.16 -20.16
C ASP A 75 5.66 6.44 -18.93
N VAL A 76 5.76 5.09 -18.98
CA VAL A 76 6.41 4.30 -17.93
C VAL A 76 7.89 4.66 -17.77
N GLY A 77 8.62 4.87 -18.88
CA GLY A 77 10.01 5.33 -18.85
C GLY A 77 10.16 6.72 -18.24
N THR A 78 9.24 7.61 -18.55
CA THR A 78 9.20 8.98 -17.98
C THR A 78 8.91 8.95 -16.49
N TYR A 79 7.97 8.09 -16.06
CA TYR A 79 7.69 7.84 -14.65
C TYR A 79 8.96 7.35 -13.92
N LEU A 80 9.64 6.33 -14.44
CA LEU A 80 10.88 5.82 -13.84
C LEU A 80 11.95 6.91 -13.73
N ALA A 81 12.16 7.68 -14.79
CA ALA A 81 13.09 8.81 -14.77
C ALA A 81 12.72 9.83 -13.70
N GLY A 82 11.43 10.14 -13.56
CA GLY A 82 10.89 11.05 -12.53
C GLY A 82 11.19 10.60 -11.12
N VAL A 83 11.13 9.29 -10.85
CA VAL A 83 11.47 8.71 -9.54
C VAL A 83 12.98 8.76 -9.25
N LEU A 84 13.82 8.46 -10.24
CA LEU A 84 15.26 8.30 -10.02
C LEU A 84 16.05 9.62 -10.05
N ARG A 85 15.60 10.59 -10.82
CA ARG A 85 16.33 11.87 -11.00
C ARG A 85 16.57 12.65 -9.71
N PRO A 86 15.59 12.85 -8.83
CA PRO A 86 15.79 13.64 -7.62
C PRO A 86 16.93 13.13 -6.76
N SER A 87 16.96 11.84 -6.50
CA SER A 87 17.92 11.22 -5.58
C SER A 87 19.30 10.98 -6.22
N THR A 88 19.33 10.63 -7.51
CA THR A 88 20.60 10.33 -8.20
C THR A 88 21.30 11.57 -8.73
N GLY A 89 20.56 12.62 -9.06
CA GLY A 89 21.05 13.79 -9.78
C GLY A 89 21.38 13.51 -11.26
N PHE A 90 21.04 12.33 -11.79
CA PHE A 90 21.33 11.94 -13.17
C PHE A 90 20.23 12.37 -14.13
N ALA A 91 20.60 12.73 -15.35
CA ALA A 91 19.64 13.22 -16.36
C ALA A 91 18.67 12.11 -16.85
N LEU A 92 19.11 10.85 -16.92
CA LEU A 92 18.35 9.69 -17.34
C LEU A 92 17.42 9.99 -18.53
N PRO A 93 17.97 10.38 -19.71
CA PRO A 93 17.14 10.72 -20.86
C PRO A 93 16.30 9.53 -21.31
N VAL A 94 15.03 9.81 -21.68
CA VAL A 94 14.09 8.81 -22.18
C VAL A 94 13.99 8.94 -23.70
N SER A 95 14.21 7.86 -24.44
CA SER A 95 14.18 7.82 -25.90
C SER A 95 13.69 6.46 -26.41
N ASP A 96 13.36 6.39 -27.69
CA ASP A 96 13.02 5.14 -28.33
C ASP A 96 14.22 4.17 -28.36
N ALA A 97 13.97 2.89 -28.14
CA ALA A 97 14.98 1.84 -28.20
C ALA A 97 15.43 1.62 -29.64
N PRO A 98 16.75 1.52 -29.90
CA PRO A 98 17.26 1.04 -31.19
C PRO A 98 16.98 -0.47 -31.34
N ALA A 99 17.30 -1.04 -32.50
CA ALA A 99 17.07 -2.47 -32.80
C ALA A 99 17.72 -3.44 -31.79
N SER A 100 18.78 -3.01 -31.10
CA SER A 100 19.39 -3.76 -30.01
C SER A 100 19.48 -2.89 -28.74
N VAL A 101 19.31 -3.50 -27.56
CA VAL A 101 19.43 -2.79 -26.28
C VAL A 101 20.85 -2.27 -26.12
N PRO A 102 21.06 -0.96 -25.96
CA PRO A 102 22.40 -0.39 -25.80
C PRO A 102 23.01 -0.76 -24.44
N ALA A 103 24.33 -0.73 -24.36
CA ALA A 103 25.01 -0.69 -23.07
C ALA A 103 24.64 0.59 -22.28
N ASP A 104 24.83 0.58 -20.96
CA ASP A 104 24.51 1.65 -20.04
C ASP A 104 23.04 2.12 -20.14
N SER A 105 22.11 1.16 -20.35
CA SER A 105 20.71 1.50 -20.47
C SER A 105 19.78 0.64 -19.63
N ILE A 106 18.63 1.24 -19.29
CA ILE A 106 17.43 0.55 -18.79
C ILE A 106 16.44 0.53 -19.95
N ALA A 107 16.11 -0.67 -20.45
CA ALA A 107 15.21 -0.87 -21.57
C ALA A 107 13.82 -1.34 -21.08
N LEU A 108 12.76 -0.68 -21.53
CA LEU A 108 11.36 -1.00 -21.24
C LEU A 108 10.66 -1.40 -22.55
N LEU A 109 10.41 -2.70 -22.74
CA LEU A 109 9.99 -3.25 -24.00
C LEU A 109 8.66 -4.01 -23.89
N LEU A 110 7.74 -3.75 -24.83
CA LEU A 110 6.44 -4.42 -24.92
C LEU A 110 6.51 -5.70 -25.80
N SER A 111 7.72 -6.07 -26.21
CA SER A 111 8.00 -7.23 -27.06
C SER A 111 8.91 -8.23 -26.34
N GLY A 112 8.77 -9.53 -26.69
CA GLY A 112 9.64 -10.60 -26.22
C GLY A 112 9.46 -11.00 -24.76
N ALA A 113 8.37 -10.63 -24.10
CA ALA A 113 7.99 -11.15 -22.80
C ALA A 113 7.50 -12.60 -22.91
N PRO A 114 7.79 -13.49 -21.94
CA PRO A 114 7.20 -14.82 -21.90
C PRO A 114 5.66 -14.74 -21.83
N ALA A 115 4.96 -15.63 -22.56
CA ALA A 115 3.49 -15.66 -22.53
C ALA A 115 2.93 -15.90 -21.10
N SER A 116 3.68 -16.61 -20.27
CA SER A 116 3.29 -16.95 -18.88
C SER A 116 3.12 -15.76 -17.95
N VAL A 117 3.70 -14.58 -18.27
CA VAL A 117 3.56 -13.39 -17.40
C VAL A 117 2.20 -12.71 -17.54
N GLY A 118 1.44 -12.99 -18.61
CA GLY A 118 0.14 -12.36 -18.86
C GLY A 118 0.22 -10.84 -19.01
N THR A 119 -0.93 -10.17 -18.88
CA THR A 119 -1.03 -8.72 -19.13
C THR A 119 -0.46 -7.84 -18.02
N GLN A 120 -0.39 -8.33 -16.79
CA GLN A 120 0.08 -7.53 -15.65
C GLN A 120 1.48 -7.92 -15.15
N GLY A 121 2.05 -9.00 -15.67
CA GLY A 121 3.37 -9.48 -15.28
C GLY A 121 4.47 -9.04 -16.24
N TYR A 122 5.70 -9.38 -15.89
CA TYR A 122 6.91 -8.95 -16.58
C TYR A 122 8.05 -9.97 -16.43
N GLN A 123 9.04 -9.83 -17.30
CA GLN A 123 10.37 -10.38 -17.12
C GLN A 123 11.36 -9.22 -16.97
N LEU A 124 12.19 -9.25 -15.92
CA LEU A 124 13.29 -8.32 -15.70
C LEU A 124 14.59 -9.08 -15.78
N VAL A 125 15.52 -8.63 -16.61
CA VAL A 125 16.87 -9.18 -16.71
C VAL A 125 17.86 -8.06 -16.46
N SER A 126 18.68 -8.20 -15.43
CA SER A 126 19.78 -7.28 -15.10
C SER A 126 21.12 -7.97 -15.35
N THR A 127 21.95 -7.36 -16.19
CA THR A 127 23.31 -7.78 -16.53
C THR A 127 24.31 -6.71 -16.11
N ALA A 128 25.60 -6.93 -16.33
CA ALA A 128 26.62 -5.89 -16.09
C ALA A 128 26.50 -4.69 -17.03
N SER A 129 25.86 -4.88 -18.22
CA SER A 129 25.80 -3.85 -19.26
C SER A 129 24.44 -3.18 -19.42
N SER A 130 23.35 -3.81 -18.98
CA SER A 130 21.99 -3.27 -19.15
C SER A 130 20.99 -3.91 -18.20
N VAL A 131 19.88 -3.20 -17.98
CA VAL A 131 18.67 -3.77 -17.39
C VAL A 131 17.55 -3.74 -18.42
N THR A 132 16.86 -4.86 -18.61
CA THR A 132 15.73 -4.97 -19.56
C THR A 132 14.49 -5.42 -18.81
N VAL A 133 13.41 -4.66 -18.91
CA VAL A 133 12.06 -5.07 -18.46
C VAL A 133 11.22 -5.33 -19.72
N ARG A 134 10.66 -6.53 -19.81
CA ARG A 134 9.77 -6.94 -20.90
C ARG A 134 8.41 -7.32 -20.35
N ALA A 135 7.35 -6.82 -20.97
CA ALA A 135 5.97 -7.11 -20.60
C ALA A 135 5.08 -7.18 -21.85
N GLN A 136 3.87 -7.70 -21.70
CA GLN A 136 2.88 -7.72 -22.79
C GLN A 136 2.10 -6.41 -22.90
N THR A 137 2.02 -5.65 -21.80
CA THR A 137 1.32 -4.36 -21.71
C THR A 137 2.11 -3.35 -20.88
N ALA A 138 1.71 -2.09 -20.91
CA ALA A 138 2.27 -1.05 -20.06
C ALA A 138 2.05 -1.31 -18.55
N ASP A 139 0.96 -1.98 -18.17
CA ASP A 139 0.71 -2.37 -16.76
C ASP A 139 1.80 -3.33 -16.26
N GLY A 140 2.18 -4.31 -17.08
CA GLY A 140 3.28 -5.20 -16.75
C GLY A 140 4.64 -4.49 -16.72
N LEU A 141 4.91 -3.54 -17.64
CA LEU A 141 6.12 -2.71 -17.57
C LEU A 141 6.17 -1.89 -16.29
N PHE A 142 5.05 -1.28 -15.91
CA PHE A 142 4.96 -0.49 -14.69
C PHE A 142 5.21 -1.34 -13.44
N ALA A 143 4.63 -2.55 -13.36
CA ALA A 143 4.89 -3.50 -12.29
C ALA A 143 6.38 -3.89 -12.21
N GLY A 144 7.03 -4.13 -13.36
CA GLY A 144 8.47 -4.40 -13.45
C GLY A 144 9.34 -3.23 -12.98
N VAL A 145 8.91 -2.00 -13.30
CA VAL A 145 9.57 -0.77 -12.81
C VAL A 145 9.49 -0.66 -11.29
N GLN A 146 8.37 -1.03 -10.65
CA GLN A 146 8.29 -1.04 -9.17
C GLN A 146 9.27 -2.04 -8.55
N THR A 147 9.47 -3.19 -9.17
CA THR A 147 10.50 -4.14 -8.73
C THR A 147 11.91 -3.59 -8.94
N LEU A 148 12.19 -2.98 -10.09
CA LEU A 148 13.48 -2.34 -10.38
C LEU A 148 13.83 -1.26 -9.34
N ARG A 149 12.87 -0.43 -8.93
CA ARG A 149 13.04 0.56 -7.84
C ARG A 149 13.50 -0.11 -6.55
N GLN A 150 12.90 -1.24 -6.19
CA GLN A 150 13.23 -1.97 -4.96
C GLN A 150 14.58 -2.70 -5.04
N MET A 151 15.13 -2.93 -6.24
CA MET A 151 16.49 -3.45 -6.42
C MET A 151 17.57 -2.39 -6.15
N LEU A 152 17.20 -1.10 -6.08
CA LEU A 152 18.07 0.01 -5.67
C LEU A 152 17.95 0.25 -4.16
N PRO A 153 18.98 0.85 -3.52
CA PRO A 153 18.93 1.21 -2.11
C PRO A 153 17.74 2.12 -1.78
N GLY A 154 17.16 2.00 -0.57
CA GLY A 154 15.97 2.76 -0.16
C GLY A 154 16.07 4.27 -0.33
N ARG A 155 17.30 4.83 -0.16
CA ARG A 155 17.56 6.27 -0.40
C ARG A 155 17.31 6.74 -1.84
N VAL A 156 17.07 5.82 -2.80
CA VAL A 156 16.65 6.18 -4.17
C VAL A 156 15.31 6.93 -4.19
N GLU A 157 14.51 6.75 -3.16
CA GLU A 157 13.20 7.41 -3.00
C GLU A 157 13.31 8.83 -2.42
N SER A 158 14.52 9.30 -2.08
CA SER A 158 14.70 10.65 -1.53
C SER A 158 14.32 11.74 -2.55
N PRO A 159 13.58 12.77 -2.14
CA PRO A 159 13.28 13.91 -2.99
C PRO A 159 14.50 14.82 -3.26
N THR A 160 15.63 14.55 -2.61
CA THR A 160 16.89 15.30 -2.75
C THR A 160 18.04 14.39 -3.13
N ALA A 161 19.06 14.96 -3.79
CA ALA A 161 20.23 14.24 -4.26
C ALA A 161 20.98 13.54 -3.10
N GLN A 162 21.30 12.27 -3.31
CA GLN A 162 21.97 11.39 -2.37
C GLN A 162 23.29 10.89 -2.94
N ALA A 163 24.24 10.56 -2.05
CA ALA A 163 25.49 9.95 -2.47
C ALA A 163 25.28 8.53 -3.00
N GLY A 164 25.93 8.20 -4.13
CA GLY A 164 26.03 6.83 -4.64
C GLY A 164 26.91 5.93 -3.76
N PRO A 165 27.26 4.75 -4.19
CA PRO A 165 26.97 4.23 -5.53
C PRO A 165 25.54 3.76 -5.72
N TRP A 166 25.07 3.80 -6.98
CA TRP A 166 23.79 3.25 -7.39
C TRP A 166 24.05 1.99 -8.21
N SER A 167 23.64 0.86 -7.72
CA SER A 167 23.86 -0.41 -8.40
C SER A 167 22.64 -1.31 -8.29
N ILE A 168 22.33 -1.99 -9.39
CA ILE A 168 21.25 -2.95 -9.50
C ILE A 168 21.90 -4.34 -9.57
N PRO A 169 21.57 -5.28 -8.68
CA PRO A 169 22.12 -6.63 -8.71
C PRO A 169 21.71 -7.37 -9.98
N GLY A 170 22.60 -8.18 -10.51
CA GLY A 170 22.32 -9.06 -11.64
C GLY A 170 21.32 -10.14 -11.28
N ALA A 171 20.26 -10.27 -12.08
CA ALA A 171 19.23 -11.28 -11.91
C ALA A 171 18.38 -11.47 -13.16
N THR A 172 17.70 -12.62 -13.23
CA THR A 172 16.53 -12.83 -14.05
C THR A 172 15.33 -13.01 -13.13
N ILE A 173 14.32 -12.12 -13.28
CA ILE A 173 13.07 -12.15 -12.51
C ILE A 173 11.94 -12.38 -13.50
N VAL A 174 11.07 -13.38 -13.23
CA VAL A 174 9.81 -13.60 -13.92
C VAL A 174 8.70 -13.49 -12.90
N ASP A 175 7.77 -12.56 -13.14
CA ASP A 175 6.80 -12.19 -12.13
C ASP A 175 5.43 -11.85 -12.73
N TYR A 176 4.37 -12.19 -12.01
CA TYR A 176 2.98 -11.99 -12.42
C TYR A 176 2.05 -12.07 -11.20
N PRO A 177 0.89 -11.38 -11.24
CA PRO A 177 -0.01 -11.39 -10.10
C PRO A 177 -0.78 -12.71 -9.96
N ARG A 178 -1.02 -13.10 -8.69
CA ARG A 178 -1.92 -14.18 -8.31
C ARG A 178 -3.38 -13.85 -8.65
N PHE A 179 -3.81 -12.61 -8.33
CA PHE A 179 -5.15 -12.11 -8.62
C PHE A 179 -5.08 -10.88 -9.51
N GLY A 180 -6.04 -10.74 -10.42
CA GLY A 180 -6.15 -9.58 -11.32
C GLY A 180 -6.52 -8.28 -10.60
N TYR A 181 -7.20 -8.37 -9.46
CA TYR A 181 -7.62 -7.26 -8.63
C TYR A 181 -6.81 -7.21 -7.33
N ARG A 182 -6.25 -6.07 -7.01
CA ARG A 182 -5.54 -5.78 -5.75
C ARG A 182 -5.91 -4.35 -5.38
N GLY A 183 -6.73 -4.22 -4.35
CA GLY A 183 -7.35 -2.94 -3.99
C GLY A 183 -6.90 -2.40 -2.65
N ALA A 184 -7.08 -1.10 -2.50
CA ALA A 184 -7.18 -0.42 -1.23
C ALA A 184 -8.32 0.59 -1.30
N MET A 185 -9.09 0.71 -0.22
CA MET A 185 -10.14 1.71 -0.11
C MET A 185 -9.65 2.85 0.80
N LEU A 186 -10.01 4.07 0.45
CA LEU A 186 -9.86 5.25 1.29
C LEU A 186 -11.24 5.88 1.52
N ASP A 187 -11.65 5.90 2.78
CA ASP A 187 -12.82 6.66 3.20
C ASP A 187 -12.46 8.16 3.24
N VAL A 188 -13.16 8.94 2.42
CA VAL A 188 -13.05 10.40 2.39
C VAL A 188 -14.33 11.07 2.89
N ALA A 189 -15.31 10.26 3.33
CA ALA A 189 -16.62 10.73 3.77
C ALA A 189 -16.61 11.08 5.27
N ARG A 190 -16.07 10.21 6.15
CA ARG A 190 -16.01 10.47 7.60
C ARG A 190 -15.09 11.65 7.90
N HIS A 191 -13.88 11.66 7.31
CA HIS A 191 -13.03 12.86 7.23
C HIS A 191 -12.67 13.15 5.78
N PHE A 192 -12.74 14.44 5.40
CA PHE A 192 -12.41 14.85 4.04
C PHE A 192 -10.89 14.92 3.85
N HIS A 193 -10.38 14.22 2.85
CA HIS A 193 -8.98 14.25 2.44
C HIS A 193 -8.84 15.02 1.11
N PRO A 194 -7.99 16.06 1.04
CA PRO A 194 -7.81 16.85 -0.18
C PRO A 194 -7.13 16.03 -1.30
N VAL A 195 -7.25 16.51 -2.54
CA VAL A 195 -6.69 15.87 -3.75
C VAL A 195 -5.22 15.48 -3.60
N SER A 196 -4.42 16.32 -2.95
CA SER A 196 -3.00 16.04 -2.71
C SER A 196 -2.76 14.80 -1.85
N THR A 197 -3.59 14.60 -0.82
CA THR A 197 -3.52 13.41 0.05
C THR A 197 -3.90 12.15 -0.73
N VAL A 198 -4.98 12.21 -1.53
CA VAL A 198 -5.39 11.07 -2.36
C VAL A 198 -4.30 10.71 -3.39
N LYS A 199 -3.69 11.70 -4.04
CA LYS A 199 -2.58 11.48 -4.99
C LYS A 199 -1.36 10.87 -4.31
N ARG A 200 -1.02 11.30 -3.09
CA ARG A 200 0.05 10.71 -2.30
C ARG A 200 -0.24 9.23 -2.00
N PHE A 201 -1.45 8.92 -1.55
CA PHE A 201 -1.85 7.54 -1.31
C PHE A 201 -1.80 6.69 -2.59
N ILE A 202 -2.19 7.24 -3.76
CA ILE A 202 -2.04 6.57 -5.06
C ILE A 202 -0.57 6.21 -5.35
N ASP A 203 0.38 7.10 -5.10
CA ASP A 203 1.81 6.80 -5.30
C ASP A 203 2.31 5.70 -4.35
N GLU A 204 1.83 5.66 -3.13
CA GLU A 204 2.12 4.62 -2.13
C GLU A 204 1.55 3.25 -2.56
N LEU A 205 0.31 3.21 -3.05
CA LEU A 205 -0.32 2.00 -3.59
C LEU A 205 0.46 1.45 -4.80
N ALA A 206 0.82 2.34 -5.72
CA ALA A 206 1.53 1.99 -6.96
C ALA A 206 2.85 1.27 -6.68
N GLN A 207 3.59 1.69 -5.65
CA GLN A 207 4.88 1.10 -5.27
C GLN A 207 4.77 -0.39 -4.96
N TYR A 208 3.63 -0.85 -4.42
CA TYR A 208 3.37 -2.24 -4.06
C TYR A 208 2.48 -2.97 -5.07
N LYS A 209 2.35 -2.45 -6.28
CA LYS A 209 1.59 -3.07 -7.38
C LYS A 209 0.09 -3.25 -7.07
N ILE A 210 -0.47 -2.42 -6.18
CA ILE A 210 -1.91 -2.26 -6.01
C ILE A 210 -2.43 -1.58 -7.28
N ASN A 211 -3.53 -2.08 -7.86
CA ASN A 211 -4.04 -1.60 -9.14
C ASN A 211 -5.49 -1.08 -9.09
N ASN A 212 -6.09 -1.03 -7.91
CA ASN A 212 -7.41 -0.44 -7.72
C ASN A 212 -7.41 0.46 -6.48
N LEU A 213 -7.94 1.66 -6.62
CA LEU A 213 -8.28 2.56 -5.53
C LEU A 213 -9.79 2.67 -5.43
N HIS A 214 -10.35 2.14 -4.38
CA HIS A 214 -11.73 2.31 -4.02
C HIS A 214 -11.89 3.60 -3.20
N LEU A 215 -12.71 4.54 -3.68
CA LEU A 215 -13.00 5.80 -2.98
C LEU A 215 -14.41 5.77 -2.40
N HIS A 216 -14.52 5.75 -1.08
CA HIS A 216 -15.77 5.85 -0.35
C HIS A 216 -16.19 7.32 -0.27
N LEU A 217 -17.07 7.75 -1.21
CA LEU A 217 -17.34 9.17 -1.51
C LEU A 217 -18.56 9.73 -0.76
N ALA A 218 -19.36 8.91 -0.14
CA ALA A 218 -20.59 9.35 0.55
C ALA A 218 -20.90 8.45 1.73
N ASP A 219 -21.25 9.06 2.87
CA ASP A 219 -21.68 8.40 4.08
C ASP A 219 -22.60 9.34 4.90
N ASP A 220 -22.95 8.92 6.12
CA ASP A 220 -23.81 9.71 7.02
C ASP A 220 -23.24 11.09 7.35
N GLN A 221 -21.91 11.22 7.45
CA GLN A 221 -21.25 12.44 7.88
C GLN A 221 -20.83 13.36 6.72
N GLY A 222 -20.88 12.87 5.48
CA GLY A 222 -20.46 13.72 4.37
C GLY A 222 -20.69 13.13 2.99
N TRP A 223 -20.98 14.03 2.04
CA TRP A 223 -21.04 13.76 0.62
C TRP A 223 -19.88 14.47 -0.08
N ARG A 224 -19.00 13.74 -0.78
CA ARG A 224 -17.70 14.25 -1.21
C ARG A 224 -17.50 14.41 -2.71
N ILE A 225 -18.52 14.20 -3.52
CA ILE A 225 -18.45 14.36 -4.98
C ILE A 225 -19.55 15.27 -5.53
N GLN A 226 -19.16 16.22 -6.39
CA GLN A 226 -20.12 17.13 -7.04
C GLN A 226 -21.03 16.36 -8.00
N ILE A 227 -22.35 16.53 -7.81
CA ILE A 227 -23.41 16.05 -8.68
C ILE A 227 -24.23 17.25 -9.10
N ASP A 228 -24.24 17.58 -10.39
CA ASP A 228 -24.88 18.82 -10.90
C ASP A 228 -26.40 18.77 -10.76
N SER A 229 -27.00 17.59 -10.94
CA SER A 229 -28.46 17.40 -10.77
C SER A 229 -28.89 17.60 -9.32
N TRP A 230 -27.99 17.43 -8.36
CA TRP A 230 -28.26 17.43 -6.91
C TRP A 230 -27.25 18.29 -6.14
N PRO A 231 -27.18 19.61 -6.40
CA PRO A 231 -26.07 20.46 -5.92
C PRO A 231 -25.99 20.60 -4.38
N ARG A 232 -27.09 20.42 -3.65
CA ARG A 232 -27.07 20.49 -2.18
C ARG A 232 -26.34 19.31 -1.53
N LEU A 233 -26.09 18.21 -2.24
CA LEU A 233 -25.29 17.10 -1.72
C LEU A 233 -23.91 17.58 -1.26
N THR A 234 -23.26 18.46 -2.02
CA THR A 234 -21.95 19.00 -1.67
C THR A 234 -22.02 20.28 -0.87
N THR A 235 -22.91 21.22 -1.26
CA THR A 235 -22.98 22.54 -0.61
C THR A 235 -23.54 22.48 0.81
N TYR A 236 -24.36 21.46 1.13
CA TYR A 236 -24.91 21.21 2.45
C TYR A 236 -24.40 19.87 3.02
N GLY A 237 -24.65 18.74 2.35
CA GLY A 237 -24.21 17.41 2.80
C GLY A 237 -22.70 17.24 2.91
N GLY A 238 -21.91 18.03 2.18
CA GLY A 238 -20.44 18.06 2.25
C GLY A 238 -19.85 19.06 3.23
N SER A 239 -20.67 19.83 3.97
CA SER A 239 -20.22 20.97 4.77
C SER A 239 -19.59 20.61 6.12
N THR A 240 -19.72 19.37 6.57
CA THR A 240 -19.19 18.89 7.86
C THR A 240 -18.50 17.52 7.72
N GLN A 241 -18.01 17.00 8.81
CA GLN A 241 -17.34 15.70 8.94
C GLN A 241 -17.44 15.20 10.40
N VAL A 242 -16.88 14.04 10.70
CA VAL A 242 -16.80 13.52 12.08
C VAL A 242 -16.17 14.57 13.01
N GLY A 243 -16.72 14.73 14.20
CA GLY A 243 -16.29 15.74 15.19
C GLY A 243 -16.77 17.15 14.89
N GLY A 244 -17.51 17.41 13.79
CA GLY A 244 -18.11 18.71 13.47
C GLY A 244 -17.15 19.72 12.84
N GLY A 245 -15.99 19.28 12.37
CA GLY A 245 -15.05 20.12 11.64
C GLY A 245 -15.57 20.52 10.26
N ALA A 246 -14.87 21.45 9.59
CA ALA A 246 -15.15 21.81 8.22
C ALA A 246 -15.00 20.59 7.30
N GLY A 247 -16.07 20.29 6.54
CA GLY A 247 -16.03 19.23 5.55
C GLY A 247 -15.26 19.64 4.29
N GLY A 248 -15.66 19.06 3.19
CA GLY A 248 -15.11 19.34 1.87
C GLY A 248 -15.73 18.40 0.84
N TYR A 249 -15.40 18.64 -0.41
CA TYR A 249 -15.83 17.77 -1.51
C TYR A 249 -14.93 17.96 -2.73
N TYR A 250 -14.91 17.01 -3.62
CA TYR A 250 -14.27 17.13 -4.92
C TYR A 250 -15.24 17.71 -5.93
N THR A 251 -14.85 18.79 -6.62
CA THR A 251 -15.49 19.17 -7.86
C THR A 251 -15.29 18.08 -8.92
N LYS A 252 -16.10 18.07 -9.97
CA LYS A 252 -15.93 17.13 -11.09
C LYS A 252 -14.51 17.21 -11.68
N ALA A 253 -13.96 18.42 -11.80
CA ALA A 253 -12.60 18.62 -12.27
C ALA A 253 -11.53 18.01 -11.34
N GLN A 254 -11.68 18.17 -10.03
CA GLN A 254 -10.78 17.59 -9.03
C GLN A 254 -10.88 16.06 -9.00
N TYR A 255 -12.09 15.51 -9.11
CA TYR A 255 -12.27 14.07 -9.19
C TYR A 255 -11.65 13.49 -10.48
N THR A 256 -11.86 14.15 -11.63
CA THR A 256 -11.22 13.77 -12.90
C THR A 256 -9.69 13.85 -12.81
N ASP A 257 -9.15 14.83 -12.10
CA ASP A 257 -7.71 14.94 -11.86
C ASP A 257 -7.19 13.76 -11.00
N ILE A 258 -7.92 13.32 -9.99
CA ILE A 258 -7.60 12.10 -9.21
C ILE A 258 -7.61 10.87 -10.13
N VAL A 259 -8.68 10.70 -10.93
CA VAL A 259 -8.83 9.55 -11.85
C VAL A 259 -7.70 9.48 -12.87
N ASN A 260 -7.36 10.61 -13.49
CA ASN A 260 -6.26 10.69 -14.46
C ASN A 260 -4.90 10.44 -13.79
N TYR A 261 -4.70 10.94 -12.58
CA TYR A 261 -3.47 10.68 -11.82
C TYR A 261 -3.33 9.19 -11.48
N ALA A 262 -4.39 8.56 -11.00
CA ALA A 262 -4.42 7.13 -10.73
C ALA A 262 -4.11 6.31 -12.00
N ALA A 263 -4.73 6.66 -13.13
CA ALA A 263 -4.47 6.02 -14.41
C ALA A 263 -3.00 6.14 -14.84
N SER A 264 -2.33 7.28 -14.58
CA SER A 264 -0.90 7.45 -14.83
C SER A 264 0.00 6.60 -13.93
N ARG A 265 -0.56 5.99 -12.89
CA ARG A 265 0.06 5.01 -11.98
C ARG A 265 -0.47 3.60 -12.20
N HIS A 266 -1.18 3.37 -13.30
CA HIS A 266 -1.82 2.08 -13.63
C HIS A 266 -2.79 1.60 -12.55
N ILE A 267 -3.47 2.55 -11.88
CA ILE A 267 -4.50 2.31 -10.87
C ILE A 267 -5.85 2.74 -11.40
N THR A 268 -6.84 1.86 -11.29
CA THR A 268 -8.24 2.12 -11.61
C THR A 268 -8.95 2.65 -10.38
N VAL A 269 -9.65 3.78 -10.49
CA VAL A 269 -10.52 4.29 -9.43
C VAL A 269 -11.88 3.60 -9.50
N ILE A 270 -12.36 3.12 -8.35
CA ILE A 270 -13.70 2.55 -8.15
C ILE A 270 -14.44 3.51 -7.20
N PRO A 271 -15.38 4.30 -7.69
CA PRO A 271 -16.17 5.19 -6.84
C PRO A 271 -17.25 4.41 -6.10
N GLU A 272 -17.44 4.73 -4.82
CA GLU A 272 -18.55 4.24 -4.02
C GLU A 272 -19.50 5.37 -3.65
N ILE A 273 -20.78 5.11 -3.84
CA ILE A 273 -21.88 5.81 -3.20
C ILE A 273 -22.65 4.79 -2.40
N ASP A 274 -22.52 4.83 -1.10
CA ASP A 274 -23.18 3.88 -0.22
C ASP A 274 -24.69 4.13 -0.17
N MET A 275 -25.45 3.02 -0.23
CA MET A 275 -26.92 3.02 -0.21
C MET A 275 -27.47 1.61 0.02
N PRO A 276 -28.65 1.42 0.65
CA PRO A 276 -29.60 2.45 1.08
C PRO A 276 -29.32 3.01 2.48
N GLY A 277 -28.42 2.39 3.28
CA GLY A 277 -27.87 2.91 4.53
C GLY A 277 -26.76 3.92 4.29
N HIS A 278 -26.13 4.45 5.34
CA HIS A 278 -25.01 5.39 5.27
C HIS A 278 -25.29 6.66 4.42
N VAL A 279 -26.51 7.18 4.49
CA VAL A 279 -27.01 8.20 3.56
C VAL A 279 -27.47 9.49 4.23
N ASN A 280 -27.20 9.70 5.54
CA ASN A 280 -27.74 10.85 6.24
C ASN A 280 -27.33 12.20 5.61
N ALA A 281 -26.11 12.32 5.05
CA ALA A 281 -25.71 13.52 4.35
C ALA A 281 -26.62 13.85 3.15
N ALA A 282 -27.07 12.83 2.39
CA ALA A 282 -28.03 13.00 1.31
C ALA A 282 -29.44 13.29 1.84
N LEU A 283 -29.89 12.58 2.88
CA LEU A 283 -31.20 12.78 3.52
C LEU A 283 -31.33 14.18 4.13
N ALA A 284 -30.28 14.70 4.75
CA ALA A 284 -30.22 16.04 5.29
C ALA A 284 -30.23 17.11 4.18
N SER A 285 -29.67 16.79 3.02
CA SER A 285 -29.63 17.68 1.87
C SER A 285 -31.00 17.80 1.17
N TYR A 286 -31.82 16.73 1.16
CA TYR A 286 -33.03 16.63 0.39
C TYR A 286 -34.17 15.95 1.17
N ALA A 287 -35.15 16.72 1.60
CA ALA A 287 -36.27 16.23 2.40
C ALA A 287 -37.09 15.13 1.68
N GLU A 288 -37.20 15.22 0.34
CA GLU A 288 -37.96 14.30 -0.51
C GLU A 288 -37.41 12.86 -0.51
N LEU A 289 -36.12 12.67 -0.18
CA LEU A 289 -35.50 11.34 -0.07
C LEU A 289 -35.92 10.60 1.22
N ASN A 290 -36.49 11.33 2.18
CA ASN A 290 -36.95 10.76 3.45
C ASN A 290 -38.42 10.30 3.33
N CYS A 291 -38.77 9.15 3.94
CA CYS A 291 -40.15 8.63 3.88
C CYS A 291 -41.20 9.59 4.47
N ASN A 292 -40.84 10.28 5.53
CA ASN A 292 -41.68 11.27 6.20
C ASN A 292 -41.65 12.66 5.52
N GLY A 293 -40.81 12.88 4.49
CA GLY A 293 -40.65 14.15 3.81
C GLY A 293 -39.92 15.23 4.64
N VAL A 294 -39.25 14.87 5.72
CA VAL A 294 -38.54 15.79 6.62
C VAL A 294 -37.04 15.49 6.58
N ALA A 295 -36.22 16.47 6.22
CA ALA A 295 -34.77 16.34 6.24
C ALA A 295 -34.26 16.26 7.69
N PRO A 296 -33.45 15.26 8.05
CA PRO A 296 -32.77 15.22 9.35
C PRO A 296 -31.67 16.28 9.43
N ALA A 297 -31.11 16.47 10.63
CA ALA A 297 -29.88 17.25 10.80
C ALA A 297 -28.68 16.50 10.22
N LEU A 298 -27.63 17.25 9.86
CA LEU A 298 -26.32 16.67 9.58
C LEU A 298 -25.77 15.94 10.81
N ARG A 299 -25.02 14.87 10.59
CA ARG A 299 -24.41 14.06 11.65
C ARG A 299 -22.89 14.25 11.67
N THR A 300 -22.35 14.18 12.87
CA THR A 300 -20.90 14.36 13.12
C THR A 300 -20.36 13.32 14.11
N ASP A 301 -21.21 12.40 14.54
CA ASP A 301 -20.81 11.20 15.32
C ASP A 301 -20.48 10.03 14.39
N THR A 302 -20.10 8.91 14.95
CA THR A 302 -19.71 7.67 14.22
C THR A 302 -20.74 6.55 14.36
N ALA A 303 -21.99 6.86 14.74
CA ALA A 303 -23.06 5.87 14.79
C ALA A 303 -23.42 5.39 13.37
N VAL A 304 -23.83 4.13 13.24
CA VAL A 304 -24.15 3.47 11.99
C VAL A 304 -25.54 2.83 12.01
N GLY A 305 -26.09 2.48 10.84
CA GLY A 305 -27.31 1.67 10.70
C GLY A 305 -28.63 2.41 10.97
N TYR A 306 -28.61 3.72 11.21
CA TYR A 306 -29.82 4.52 11.54
C TYR A 306 -30.44 5.23 10.34
N SER A 307 -29.71 5.41 9.25
CA SER A 307 -30.18 6.10 8.05
C SER A 307 -30.67 5.13 6.97
N SER A 308 -31.65 5.55 6.17
CA SER A 308 -32.11 4.80 5.01
C SER A 308 -32.82 5.71 4.02
N LEU A 309 -32.51 5.57 2.73
CA LEU A 309 -33.32 6.12 1.66
C LEU A 309 -34.77 5.58 1.74
N CYS A 310 -35.74 6.36 1.32
CA CYS A 310 -37.13 5.91 1.27
C CYS A 310 -37.38 5.00 0.06
N ILE A 311 -37.37 3.68 0.28
CA ILE A 311 -37.40 2.65 -0.77
C ILE A 311 -38.69 2.66 -1.59
N SER A 312 -39.81 3.13 -0.99
CA SER A 312 -41.10 3.16 -1.66
C SER A 312 -41.31 4.35 -2.58
N LYS A 313 -40.42 5.36 -2.56
CA LYS A 313 -40.58 6.57 -3.37
C LYS A 313 -39.83 6.48 -4.70
N ASP A 314 -40.48 6.87 -5.80
CA ASP A 314 -39.86 6.89 -7.12
C ASP A 314 -38.71 7.92 -7.22
N ILE A 315 -38.80 9.03 -6.47
CA ILE A 315 -37.73 10.05 -6.42
C ILE A 315 -36.40 9.46 -5.95
N THR A 316 -36.44 8.46 -5.09
CA THR A 316 -35.23 7.75 -4.64
C THR A 316 -34.46 7.14 -5.83
N TYR A 317 -35.17 6.50 -6.74
CA TYR A 317 -34.56 5.87 -7.92
C TYR A 317 -34.16 6.87 -9.00
N THR A 318 -34.87 7.99 -9.10
CA THR A 318 -34.48 9.15 -9.93
C THR A 318 -33.16 9.72 -9.41
N PHE A 319 -33.06 9.96 -8.12
CA PHE A 319 -31.82 10.41 -7.44
C PHE A 319 -30.65 9.46 -7.73
N ILE A 320 -30.85 8.16 -7.49
CA ILE A 320 -29.80 7.15 -7.71
C ILE A 320 -29.38 7.11 -9.19
N ALA A 321 -30.33 7.12 -10.12
CA ALA A 321 -30.04 7.09 -11.56
C ALA A 321 -29.22 8.32 -12.00
N ASP A 322 -29.56 9.51 -11.51
CA ASP A 322 -28.82 10.75 -11.81
C ASP A 322 -27.40 10.70 -11.25
N VAL A 323 -27.23 10.30 -9.98
CA VAL A 323 -25.91 10.18 -9.33
C VAL A 323 -25.03 9.18 -10.09
N LEU A 324 -25.55 7.98 -10.35
CA LEU A 324 -24.81 6.92 -11.04
C LEU A 324 -24.41 7.34 -12.46
N ARG A 325 -25.32 8.01 -13.19
CA ARG A 325 -25.07 8.52 -14.54
C ARG A 325 -23.92 9.55 -14.56
N GLU A 326 -23.96 10.53 -13.65
CA GLU A 326 -22.92 11.57 -13.59
C GLU A 326 -21.59 11.01 -13.14
N LEU A 327 -21.59 10.11 -12.15
CA LEU A 327 -20.38 9.48 -11.65
C LEU A 327 -19.73 8.55 -12.69
N ALA A 328 -20.54 7.75 -13.40
CA ALA A 328 -20.07 6.86 -14.46
C ALA A 328 -19.40 7.62 -15.62
N ALA A 329 -19.92 8.82 -15.95
CA ALA A 329 -19.34 9.67 -17.00
C ALA A 329 -17.96 10.21 -16.64
N LEU A 330 -17.64 10.33 -15.35
CA LEU A 330 -16.34 10.81 -14.85
C LEU A 330 -15.34 9.68 -14.61
N THR A 331 -15.80 8.42 -14.59
CA THR A 331 -15.00 7.26 -14.16
C THR A 331 -14.86 6.26 -15.29
N PRO A 332 -13.70 6.18 -15.97
CA PRO A 332 -13.48 5.23 -17.07
C PRO A 332 -13.48 3.77 -16.63
N GLY A 333 -13.14 3.47 -15.36
CA GLY A 333 -13.08 2.11 -14.81
C GLY A 333 -14.39 1.33 -14.96
N PRO A 334 -14.35 -0.01 -14.95
CA PRO A 334 -15.51 -0.84 -15.28
C PRO A 334 -16.50 -1.02 -14.13
N TYR A 335 -16.20 -0.50 -12.93
CA TYR A 335 -16.99 -0.76 -11.73
C TYR A 335 -17.55 0.51 -11.10
N ILE A 336 -18.73 0.38 -10.48
CA ILE A 336 -19.26 1.30 -9.47
C ILE A 336 -19.59 0.46 -8.23
N HIS A 337 -19.17 0.94 -7.07
CA HIS A 337 -19.52 0.35 -5.79
C HIS A 337 -20.75 1.05 -5.23
N ILE A 338 -21.75 0.27 -4.76
CA ILE A 338 -23.05 0.79 -4.27
C ILE A 338 -23.21 0.66 -2.76
N GLY A 339 -22.14 0.30 -2.02
CA GLY A 339 -22.23 0.02 -0.59
C GLY A 339 -23.11 -1.19 -0.30
N GLY A 340 -24.14 -0.99 0.47
CA GLY A 340 -25.17 -1.99 0.77
C GLY A 340 -25.11 -2.59 2.15
N ASP A 341 -24.10 -2.25 2.93
CA ASP A 341 -23.88 -2.75 4.28
C ASP A 341 -24.76 -2.03 5.32
N GLU A 342 -24.84 -2.62 6.49
CA GLU A 342 -25.41 -2.07 7.72
C GLU A 342 -26.75 -1.33 7.58
N ALA A 343 -27.56 -1.62 6.54
CA ALA A 343 -28.85 -0.97 6.27
C ALA A 343 -29.92 -1.40 7.32
N SER A 344 -29.61 -1.25 8.61
CA SER A 344 -30.42 -1.76 9.72
C SER A 344 -31.79 -1.07 9.85
N SER A 345 -31.89 0.17 9.34
CA SER A 345 -33.16 0.91 9.29
C SER A 345 -34.04 0.56 8.08
N THR A 346 -33.55 -0.32 7.20
CA THR A 346 -34.30 -0.83 6.03
C THR A 346 -34.82 -2.24 6.33
N SER A 347 -36.12 -2.50 6.14
CA SER A 347 -36.64 -3.85 6.30
C SER A 347 -35.99 -4.81 5.30
N ALA A 348 -35.91 -6.10 5.64
CA ALA A 348 -35.33 -7.11 4.74
C ALA A 348 -36.07 -7.15 3.37
N ALA A 349 -37.38 -6.97 3.34
CA ALA A 349 -38.16 -6.93 2.11
C ALA A 349 -37.87 -5.69 1.27
N ASP A 350 -37.75 -4.53 1.91
CA ASP A 350 -37.38 -3.29 1.23
C ASP A 350 -35.95 -3.34 0.73
N TYR A 351 -35.03 -3.92 1.49
CA TYR A 351 -33.64 -4.10 1.07
C TYR A 351 -33.54 -4.93 -0.22
N LEU A 352 -34.24 -6.06 -0.29
CA LEU A 352 -34.30 -6.86 -1.52
C LEU A 352 -34.92 -6.08 -2.69
N THR A 353 -35.99 -5.32 -2.41
CA THR A 353 -36.62 -4.46 -3.41
C THR A 353 -35.63 -3.42 -3.92
N PHE A 354 -34.89 -2.79 -3.01
CA PHE A 354 -33.87 -1.80 -3.31
C PHE A 354 -32.77 -2.39 -4.22
N VAL A 355 -32.12 -3.46 -3.79
CA VAL A 355 -31.02 -4.06 -4.58
C VAL A 355 -31.51 -4.45 -5.97
N ASN A 356 -32.67 -5.10 -6.07
CA ASN A 356 -33.23 -5.50 -7.37
C ASN A 356 -33.54 -4.31 -8.31
N LYS A 357 -33.88 -3.14 -7.76
CA LYS A 357 -34.11 -1.92 -8.55
C LYS A 357 -32.82 -1.18 -8.92
N VAL A 358 -31.77 -1.24 -8.06
CA VAL A 358 -30.52 -0.50 -8.28
C VAL A 358 -29.58 -1.24 -9.25
N LEU A 359 -29.52 -2.56 -9.18
CA LEU A 359 -28.67 -3.35 -10.09
C LEU A 359 -28.85 -2.97 -11.58
N PRO A 360 -30.08 -2.87 -12.13
CA PRO A 360 -30.27 -2.44 -13.52
C PRO A 360 -29.90 -0.96 -13.76
N LEU A 361 -30.00 -0.08 -12.77
CA LEU A 361 -29.59 1.32 -12.90
C LEU A 361 -28.07 1.42 -13.09
N VAL A 362 -27.28 0.65 -12.32
CA VAL A 362 -25.83 0.58 -12.54
C VAL A 362 -25.53 0.00 -13.93
N ALA A 363 -26.16 -1.12 -14.31
CA ALA A 363 -25.95 -1.75 -15.60
C ALA A 363 -26.26 -0.80 -16.79
N ALA A 364 -27.27 0.07 -16.64
CA ALA A 364 -27.61 1.08 -17.65
C ALA A 364 -26.50 2.11 -17.89
N THR A 365 -25.56 2.29 -16.95
CA THR A 365 -24.37 3.13 -17.13
C THR A 365 -23.23 2.43 -17.88
N GLY A 366 -23.38 1.15 -18.22
CA GLY A 366 -22.32 0.32 -18.81
C GLY A 366 -21.30 -0.21 -17.79
N LYS A 367 -21.54 -0.03 -16.47
CA LYS A 367 -20.67 -0.49 -15.39
C LYS A 367 -21.18 -1.79 -14.77
N SER A 368 -20.28 -2.51 -14.14
CA SER A 368 -20.58 -3.66 -13.28
C SER A 368 -20.67 -3.22 -11.83
N VAL A 369 -21.59 -3.84 -11.09
CA VAL A 369 -21.79 -3.57 -9.67
C VAL A 369 -20.68 -4.23 -8.85
N VAL A 370 -20.13 -3.49 -7.91
CA VAL A 370 -19.49 -3.98 -6.69
C VAL A 370 -20.33 -3.50 -5.50
N GLY A 371 -20.40 -4.24 -4.43
CA GLY A 371 -21.04 -3.82 -3.18
C GLY A 371 -20.61 -4.71 -2.03
N TRP A 372 -20.71 -4.22 -0.81
CA TRP A 372 -20.46 -5.02 0.37
C TRP A 372 -21.31 -6.28 0.32
N HIS A 373 -20.80 -7.39 0.85
CA HIS A 373 -21.40 -8.72 0.61
C HIS A 373 -22.87 -8.83 1.02
N ASP A 374 -23.41 -7.90 1.77
CA ASP A 374 -24.83 -7.79 2.10
C ASP A 374 -25.73 -7.77 0.86
N ILE A 375 -25.25 -7.24 -0.27
CA ILE A 375 -26.01 -7.28 -1.55
C ILE A 375 -26.30 -8.72 -2.00
N ALA A 376 -25.52 -9.72 -1.53
CA ALA A 376 -25.73 -11.13 -1.84
C ALA A 376 -26.96 -11.73 -1.12
N LYS A 377 -27.65 -10.99 -0.25
CA LYS A 377 -28.99 -11.31 0.22
C LYS A 377 -30.00 -11.33 -0.94
N ALA A 378 -29.75 -10.56 -1.99
CA ALA A 378 -30.51 -10.58 -3.24
C ALA A 378 -29.93 -11.57 -4.26
N THR A 379 -30.66 -11.85 -5.33
CA THR A 379 -30.16 -12.66 -6.45
C THR A 379 -29.26 -11.79 -7.34
N LEU A 380 -27.96 -11.97 -7.22
CA LEU A 380 -26.99 -11.23 -8.00
C LEU A 380 -26.81 -11.80 -9.42
N PRO A 381 -26.65 -10.98 -10.46
CA PRO A 381 -26.13 -11.41 -11.76
C PRO A 381 -24.65 -11.80 -11.64
N ALA A 382 -24.16 -12.67 -12.51
CA ALA A 382 -22.76 -13.12 -12.51
C ALA A 382 -21.74 -11.98 -12.70
N SER A 383 -22.15 -10.84 -13.27
CA SER A 383 -21.32 -9.65 -13.42
C SER A 383 -21.15 -8.84 -12.13
N ALA A 384 -22.04 -9.01 -11.14
CA ALA A 384 -21.93 -8.34 -9.85
C ALA A 384 -20.86 -9.01 -8.97
N THR A 385 -20.16 -8.20 -8.20
CA THR A 385 -19.07 -8.64 -7.33
C THR A 385 -19.38 -8.30 -5.89
N PRO A 386 -19.82 -9.24 -5.05
CA PRO A 386 -19.88 -9.00 -3.62
C PRO A 386 -18.47 -8.84 -3.05
N GLN A 387 -18.29 -7.83 -2.18
CA GLN A 387 -17.06 -7.60 -1.43
C GLN A 387 -17.26 -8.08 0.00
N PHE A 388 -16.57 -9.16 0.37
CA PHE A 388 -16.75 -9.79 1.67
C PHE A 388 -15.95 -9.05 2.75
N TRP A 389 -16.64 -8.49 3.75
CA TRP A 389 -16.06 -7.80 4.90
C TRP A 389 -16.29 -8.52 6.24
N GLY A 390 -17.07 -9.60 6.26
CA GLY A 390 -17.36 -10.37 7.48
C GLY A 390 -16.11 -10.91 8.17
N THR A 391 -16.24 -11.22 9.47
CA THR A 391 -15.15 -11.80 10.27
C THR A 391 -15.20 -13.34 10.35
N SER A 392 -16.28 -13.95 9.86
CA SER A 392 -16.41 -15.40 9.78
C SER A 392 -15.75 -15.96 8.50
N THR A 393 -15.54 -17.27 8.48
CA THR A 393 -15.01 -17.98 7.30
C THR A 393 -16.11 -18.65 6.47
N SER A 394 -17.36 -18.23 6.64
CA SER A 394 -18.50 -18.74 5.87
C SER A 394 -19.56 -17.66 5.70
N ASP A 395 -20.13 -17.58 4.50
CA ASP A 395 -21.30 -16.79 4.17
C ASP A 395 -22.12 -17.48 3.08
N SER A 396 -23.40 -17.74 3.36
CA SER A 396 -24.28 -18.48 2.45
C SER A 396 -24.72 -17.64 1.24
N GLY A 397 -24.85 -16.32 1.39
CA GLY A 397 -25.19 -15.41 0.31
C GLY A 397 -24.06 -15.34 -0.70
N VAL A 398 -22.83 -15.12 -0.21
CA VAL A 398 -21.62 -15.07 -1.04
C VAL A 398 -21.37 -16.39 -1.75
N SER A 399 -21.42 -17.53 -1.04
CA SER A 399 -21.21 -18.85 -1.66
C SER A 399 -22.30 -19.17 -2.71
N THR A 400 -23.54 -18.73 -2.50
CA THR A 400 -24.62 -18.82 -3.47
C THR A 400 -24.36 -17.93 -4.69
N ALA A 401 -23.91 -16.68 -4.51
CA ALA A 401 -23.55 -15.81 -5.62
C ALA A 401 -22.40 -16.39 -6.46
N VAL A 402 -21.38 -16.93 -5.80
CA VAL A 402 -20.26 -17.63 -6.46
C VAL A 402 -20.74 -18.85 -7.26
N SER A 403 -21.64 -19.67 -6.71
CA SER A 403 -22.20 -20.81 -7.43
C SER A 403 -22.97 -20.42 -8.69
N ARG A 404 -23.42 -19.17 -8.78
CA ARG A 404 -24.09 -18.56 -9.96
C ARG A 404 -23.14 -17.82 -10.90
N GLY A 405 -21.83 -17.85 -10.61
CA GLY A 405 -20.78 -17.29 -11.49
C GLY A 405 -20.20 -15.94 -11.06
N SER A 406 -20.67 -15.35 -9.97
CA SER A 406 -20.05 -14.13 -9.42
C SER A 406 -18.63 -14.42 -8.92
N LYS A 407 -17.75 -13.43 -9.02
CA LYS A 407 -16.45 -13.41 -8.32
C LYS A 407 -16.54 -12.52 -7.09
N VAL A 408 -15.68 -12.78 -6.10
CA VAL A 408 -15.68 -12.11 -4.80
C VAL A 408 -14.39 -11.32 -4.61
N ILE A 409 -14.51 -10.08 -4.08
CA ILE A 409 -13.38 -9.36 -3.47
C ILE A 409 -13.36 -9.72 -1.98
N LEU A 410 -12.19 -10.04 -1.44
CA LEU A 410 -12.03 -10.40 -0.04
C LEU A 410 -11.40 -9.26 0.76
N SER A 411 -12.14 -8.77 1.74
CA SER A 411 -11.76 -7.70 2.67
C SER A 411 -12.16 -8.06 4.11
N PRO A 412 -11.88 -9.30 4.62
CA PRO A 412 -12.37 -9.68 5.96
C PRO A 412 -11.88 -8.69 7.01
N ALA A 413 -12.80 -8.11 7.78
CA ALA A 413 -12.52 -6.97 8.66
C ALA A 413 -11.48 -7.27 9.74
N ASN A 414 -11.41 -8.52 10.21
CA ASN A 414 -10.41 -8.98 11.18
C ASN A 414 -9.05 -9.35 10.55
N LYS A 415 -8.84 -9.06 9.26
CA LYS A 415 -7.60 -9.34 8.53
C LYS A 415 -7.16 -8.17 7.64
N ALA A 416 -8.10 -7.55 6.93
CA ALA A 416 -7.81 -6.62 5.84
C ALA A 416 -8.10 -5.15 6.18
N TYR A 417 -8.89 -4.84 7.20
CA TYR A 417 -9.22 -3.46 7.57
C TYR A 417 -8.02 -2.76 8.19
N LEU A 418 -7.56 -1.72 7.53
CA LEU A 418 -6.39 -0.94 7.95
C LEU A 418 -6.69 0.03 9.09
N ASP A 419 -7.96 0.39 9.29
CA ASP A 419 -8.40 1.23 10.41
C ASP A 419 -8.48 0.48 11.74
N MET A 420 -8.41 -0.86 11.74
CA MET A 420 -8.29 -1.60 13.00
C MET A 420 -6.93 -1.35 13.66
N LYS A 421 -6.95 -1.15 14.98
CA LYS A 421 -5.73 -0.96 15.78
C LYS A 421 -4.79 -2.17 15.66
N TYR A 422 -3.49 -1.91 15.68
CA TYR A 422 -2.49 -2.98 15.78
C TYR A 422 -2.58 -3.71 17.13
N ASN A 423 -2.74 -2.94 18.21
CA ASN A 423 -2.86 -3.43 19.59
C ASN A 423 -3.55 -2.38 20.46
N SER A 424 -3.70 -2.67 21.76
CA SER A 424 -4.39 -1.79 22.70
C SER A 424 -3.73 -0.42 22.93
N SER A 425 -2.44 -0.28 22.63
CA SER A 425 -1.69 0.98 22.75
C SER A 425 -1.70 1.83 21.48
N THR A 426 -2.24 1.33 20.37
CA THR A 426 -2.37 2.10 19.14
C THR A 426 -3.25 3.34 19.38
N PRO A 427 -2.76 4.57 19.12
CA PRO A 427 -3.46 5.79 19.55
C PRO A 427 -4.74 6.07 18.74
N ILE A 428 -4.77 5.67 17.48
CA ILE A 428 -5.88 5.89 16.51
C ILE A 428 -6.38 4.57 15.97
N GLY A 429 -7.51 4.58 15.30
CA GLY A 429 -8.13 3.38 14.75
C GLY A 429 -9.22 2.79 15.66
N LEU A 430 -9.90 1.80 15.14
CA LEU A 430 -11.01 1.09 15.78
C LEU A 430 -10.55 -0.31 16.25
N SER A 431 -11.41 -1.02 16.97
CA SER A 431 -11.08 -2.37 17.47
C SER A 431 -12.28 -3.34 17.48
N TRP A 432 -13.37 -2.98 16.82
CA TRP A 432 -14.59 -3.79 16.82
C TRP A 432 -14.40 -5.15 16.14
N ALA A 433 -13.52 -5.26 15.13
CA ALA A 433 -13.18 -6.55 14.49
C ALA A 433 -11.96 -7.23 15.15
N GLY A 434 -11.41 -6.66 16.23
CA GLY A 434 -10.20 -7.10 16.92
C GLY A 434 -8.97 -6.23 16.61
N TYR A 435 -7.84 -6.63 17.16
CA TYR A 435 -6.55 -6.05 16.82
C TYR A 435 -5.93 -6.81 15.65
N ILE A 436 -5.32 -6.08 14.71
CA ILE A 436 -4.69 -6.67 13.54
C ILE A 436 -3.22 -6.27 13.52
N GLU A 437 -2.36 -7.11 14.07
CA GLU A 437 -0.91 -6.96 13.91
C GLU A 437 -0.47 -7.42 12.51
N VAL A 438 0.77 -7.16 12.17
CA VAL A 438 1.30 -7.42 10.82
C VAL A 438 1.20 -8.91 10.44
N GLN A 439 1.46 -9.81 11.40
CA GLN A 439 1.33 -11.24 11.17
C GLN A 439 -0.12 -11.67 10.95
N ASP A 440 -1.09 -11.02 11.62
CA ASP A 440 -2.52 -11.30 11.42
C ASP A 440 -2.99 -10.87 10.04
N ALA A 441 -2.51 -9.70 9.58
CA ALA A 441 -2.77 -9.17 8.25
C ALA A 441 -2.17 -10.05 7.12
N TYR A 442 -1.04 -10.68 7.38
CA TYR A 442 -0.37 -11.57 6.43
C TYR A 442 -0.86 -13.01 6.49
N GLY A 443 -1.24 -13.50 7.69
CA GLY A 443 -1.40 -14.92 8.03
C GLY A 443 -2.71 -15.56 7.57
N TRP A 444 -3.25 -15.23 6.39
CA TRP A 444 -4.46 -15.86 5.85
C TRP A 444 -4.35 -16.11 4.35
N ASN A 445 -5.03 -17.15 3.86
CA ASN A 445 -5.01 -17.50 2.43
C ASN A 445 -6.31 -17.05 1.73
N PRO A 446 -6.24 -15.98 0.90
CA PRO A 446 -7.42 -15.54 0.15
C PRO A 446 -8.10 -16.63 -0.68
N GLY A 447 -7.33 -17.54 -1.28
CA GLY A 447 -7.86 -18.62 -2.12
C GLY A 447 -8.56 -19.76 -1.34
N ALA A 448 -8.52 -19.72 0.01
CA ALA A 448 -9.12 -20.74 0.87
C ALA A 448 -9.75 -20.14 2.15
N TYR A 449 -9.98 -18.83 2.18
CA TYR A 449 -10.48 -18.15 3.38
C TYR A 449 -11.97 -18.42 3.61
N LEU A 450 -12.78 -18.30 2.57
CA LEU A 450 -14.23 -18.36 2.70
C LEU A 450 -14.78 -19.71 2.18
N SER A 451 -15.51 -20.41 3.01
CA SER A 451 -16.11 -21.69 2.67
C SER A 451 -17.03 -21.57 1.44
N GLY A 452 -16.88 -22.47 0.49
CA GLY A 452 -17.59 -22.44 -0.78
C GLY A 452 -17.03 -21.46 -1.82
N VAL A 453 -15.93 -20.77 -1.52
CA VAL A 453 -15.25 -19.83 -2.42
C VAL A 453 -13.83 -20.31 -2.68
N GLY A 454 -13.63 -21.04 -3.78
CA GLY A 454 -12.30 -21.46 -4.20
C GLY A 454 -11.53 -20.32 -4.88
N GLU A 455 -10.21 -20.46 -5.01
CA GLU A 455 -9.30 -19.43 -5.55
C GLU A 455 -9.76 -18.86 -6.91
N ALA A 456 -10.28 -19.69 -7.79
CA ALA A 456 -10.78 -19.27 -9.11
C ALA A 456 -11.98 -18.30 -9.02
N ALA A 457 -12.73 -18.32 -7.91
CA ALA A 457 -13.85 -17.41 -7.67
C ALA A 457 -13.42 -16.11 -6.97
N VAL A 458 -12.20 -16.05 -6.42
CA VAL A 458 -11.66 -14.83 -5.84
C VAL A 458 -11.24 -13.88 -6.96
N ARG A 459 -11.81 -12.68 -7.00
CA ARG A 459 -11.38 -11.60 -7.89
C ARG A 459 -10.05 -11.02 -7.41
N GLY A 460 -9.91 -10.86 -6.11
CA GLY A 460 -8.72 -10.35 -5.44
C GLY A 460 -8.97 -9.98 -3.98
N VAL A 461 -8.02 -9.24 -3.43
CA VAL A 461 -8.05 -8.72 -2.06
C VAL A 461 -8.10 -7.20 -2.08
N GLU A 462 -8.78 -6.62 -1.08
CA GLU A 462 -8.78 -5.18 -0.87
C GLU A 462 -8.62 -4.86 0.61
N SER A 463 -7.91 -3.77 0.89
CA SER A 463 -7.64 -3.27 2.23
C SER A 463 -8.40 -1.97 2.47
N PRO A 464 -9.57 -2.01 3.13
CA PRO A 464 -10.29 -0.80 3.52
C PRO A 464 -9.57 -0.01 4.60
N LEU A 465 -9.59 1.32 4.48
CA LEU A 465 -9.14 2.28 5.47
C LEU A 465 -10.28 3.27 5.74
N TRP A 466 -11.08 2.99 6.77
CA TRP A 466 -12.13 3.86 7.26
C TRP A 466 -11.55 5.04 8.03
N SER A 467 -12.18 6.20 7.95
CA SER A 467 -11.56 7.45 8.40
C SER A 467 -12.18 8.10 9.64
N GLU A 468 -12.95 7.37 10.45
CA GLU A 468 -13.55 7.91 11.68
C GLU A 468 -12.51 8.52 12.63
N THR A 469 -11.31 7.96 12.65
CA THR A 469 -10.17 8.41 13.48
C THR A 469 -8.97 8.87 12.66
N VAL A 470 -9.10 8.92 11.33
CA VAL A 470 -8.00 9.21 10.39
C VAL A 470 -8.20 10.61 9.82
N VAL A 471 -7.44 11.58 10.29
CA VAL A 471 -7.61 13.00 9.99
C VAL A 471 -6.52 13.54 9.07
N THR A 472 -5.30 13.04 9.23
CA THR A 472 -4.11 13.55 8.53
C THR A 472 -3.50 12.51 7.57
N PRO A 473 -2.69 12.94 6.58
CA PRO A 473 -1.91 11.99 5.78
C PRO A 473 -1.00 11.08 6.62
N SER A 474 -0.48 11.59 7.73
CA SER A 474 0.35 10.83 8.67
C SER A 474 -0.44 9.71 9.37
N ASP A 475 -1.73 9.90 9.61
CA ASP A 475 -2.61 8.87 10.18
C ASP A 475 -2.88 7.76 9.17
N ILE A 476 -3.09 8.14 7.89
CA ILE A 476 -3.20 7.18 6.77
C ILE A 476 -1.96 6.30 6.72
N ASP A 477 -0.77 6.90 6.69
CA ASP A 477 0.50 6.17 6.68
C ASP A 477 0.60 5.20 7.85
N TYR A 478 0.34 5.69 9.06
CA TYR A 478 0.53 4.94 10.30
C TYR A 478 -0.35 3.69 10.36
N LEU A 479 -1.59 3.80 9.91
CA LEU A 479 -2.53 2.68 9.88
C LEU A 479 -2.34 1.78 8.65
N ALA A 480 -2.02 2.34 7.49
CA ALA A 480 -1.80 1.56 6.27
C ALA A 480 -0.49 0.77 6.32
N PHE A 481 0.60 1.40 6.72
CA PHE A 481 1.90 0.73 6.72
C PHE A 481 2.29 0.22 8.11
N PRO A 482 2.74 -1.06 8.19
CA PRO A 482 3.20 -1.93 7.11
C PRO A 482 2.15 -2.92 6.54
N ARG A 483 0.90 -2.95 7.04
CA ARG A 483 -0.11 -3.97 6.66
C ARG A 483 -0.49 -3.94 5.18
N LEU A 484 -0.50 -2.77 4.56
CA LEU A 484 -0.77 -2.64 3.12
C LEU A 484 0.23 -3.45 2.27
N ALA A 485 1.52 -3.47 2.65
CA ALA A 485 2.54 -4.27 1.99
C ALA A 485 2.29 -5.79 2.14
N ALA A 486 1.72 -6.22 3.28
CA ALA A 486 1.30 -7.61 3.49
C ALA A 486 0.16 -8.00 2.55
N HIS A 487 -0.88 -7.18 2.45
CA HIS A 487 -2.02 -7.45 1.57
C HIS A 487 -1.63 -7.37 0.08
N ALA A 488 -0.72 -6.46 -0.28
CA ALA A 488 -0.16 -6.41 -1.62
C ALA A 488 0.52 -7.74 -2.01
N GLU A 489 1.27 -8.34 -1.09
CA GLU A 489 1.90 -9.65 -1.32
C GLU A 489 0.86 -10.78 -1.40
N LEU A 490 -0.17 -10.80 -0.56
CA LEU A 490 -1.26 -11.79 -0.66
C LEU A 490 -2.00 -11.71 -2.01
N GLY A 491 -2.15 -10.50 -2.55
CA GLY A 491 -2.82 -10.27 -3.84
C GLY A 491 -1.94 -10.53 -5.05
N TRP A 492 -0.63 -10.31 -4.92
CA TRP A 492 0.31 -10.40 -6.03
C TRP A 492 1.03 -11.77 -6.10
N SER A 493 1.64 -12.20 -5.00
CA SER A 493 2.59 -13.32 -5.02
C SER A 493 1.89 -14.69 -5.02
N PRO A 494 2.45 -15.71 -5.68
CA PRO A 494 1.91 -17.07 -5.60
C PRO A 494 1.87 -17.57 -4.15
N TRP A 495 0.82 -18.30 -3.76
CA TRP A 495 0.69 -18.82 -2.40
C TRP A 495 1.86 -19.72 -1.96
N SER A 496 2.53 -20.37 -2.92
CA SER A 496 3.72 -21.19 -2.65
C SER A 496 4.92 -20.41 -2.09
N THR A 497 4.91 -19.08 -2.21
CA THR A 497 5.96 -18.20 -1.66
C THR A 497 5.61 -17.62 -0.30
N HIS A 498 4.42 -17.93 0.24
CA HIS A 498 3.92 -17.42 1.50
C HIS A 498 4.71 -17.99 2.67
N ASP A 499 5.53 -17.15 3.30
CA ASP A 499 6.36 -17.48 4.46
C ASP A 499 6.52 -16.24 5.34
N TRP A 500 6.02 -16.31 6.57
CA TRP A 500 6.08 -15.19 7.52
C TRP A 500 7.51 -14.78 7.85
N THR A 501 8.41 -15.75 8.06
CA THR A 501 9.79 -15.44 8.44
C THR A 501 10.53 -14.72 7.33
N ALA A 502 10.36 -15.16 6.08
CA ALA A 502 10.91 -14.50 4.92
C ALA A 502 10.24 -13.14 4.68
N PHE A 503 8.90 -13.06 4.80
CA PHE A 503 8.15 -11.81 4.60
C PHE A 503 8.57 -10.73 5.60
N ARG A 504 8.60 -11.01 6.91
CA ARG A 504 8.99 -10.01 7.92
C ARG A 504 10.40 -9.47 7.71
N THR A 505 11.32 -10.30 7.19
CA THR A 505 12.68 -9.87 6.84
C THR A 505 12.66 -8.91 5.65
N ARG A 506 11.91 -9.23 4.58
CA ARG A 506 11.74 -8.33 3.44
C ARG A 506 11.05 -7.03 3.85
N LEU A 507 10.06 -7.12 4.72
CA LEU A 507 9.32 -5.98 5.23
C LEU A 507 10.22 -5.04 6.03
N GLY A 508 11.08 -5.59 6.89
CA GLY A 508 12.07 -4.82 7.65
C GLY A 508 12.99 -4.01 6.76
N ALA A 509 13.39 -4.58 5.62
CA ALA A 509 14.22 -3.91 4.61
C ALA A 509 13.50 -2.78 3.83
N GLN A 510 12.18 -2.62 3.96
CA GLN A 510 11.46 -1.49 3.37
C GLN A 510 11.59 -0.20 4.18
N ALA A 511 11.92 -0.27 5.48
CA ALA A 511 11.96 0.90 6.36
C ALA A 511 12.82 2.05 5.83
N PRO A 512 14.06 1.86 5.31
CA PRO A 512 14.84 2.95 4.74
C PRO A 512 14.16 3.66 3.56
N ARG A 513 13.33 2.94 2.80
CA ARG A 513 12.55 3.46 1.68
C ARG A 513 11.42 4.36 2.20
N TRP A 514 10.65 3.87 3.16
CA TRP A 514 9.58 4.63 3.80
C TRP A 514 10.09 5.90 4.49
N VAL A 515 11.21 5.80 5.20
CA VAL A 515 11.87 6.97 5.79
C VAL A 515 12.27 7.99 4.72
N ALA A 516 12.86 7.57 3.61
CA ALA A 516 13.24 8.46 2.52
C ALA A 516 12.04 9.15 1.86
N GLN A 517 10.87 8.50 1.86
CA GLN A 517 9.60 9.03 1.35
C GLN A 517 8.82 9.87 2.38
N GLY A 518 9.25 9.89 3.64
CA GLY A 518 8.52 10.56 4.73
C GLY A 518 7.22 9.86 5.12
N ILE A 519 7.15 8.54 4.95
CA ILE A 519 6.01 7.72 5.35
C ILE A 519 6.10 7.42 6.85
N ASN A 520 5.08 7.83 7.61
CA ASN A 520 4.95 7.56 9.05
C ASN A 520 4.39 6.16 9.29
N PHE A 521 5.20 5.12 9.16
CA PHE A 521 4.74 3.74 9.32
C PHE A 521 4.81 3.24 10.77
N TYR A 522 3.88 2.37 11.15
CA TYR A 522 3.91 1.69 12.45
C TYR A 522 5.10 0.73 12.56
N ARG A 523 5.90 0.89 13.60
CA ARG A 523 7.07 0.04 13.85
C ARG A 523 6.69 -1.17 14.70
N SER A 524 6.04 -2.17 14.06
CA SER A 524 5.66 -3.42 14.72
C SER A 524 6.87 -4.10 15.37
N SER A 525 6.69 -4.58 16.60
CA SER A 525 7.70 -5.39 17.30
C SER A 525 7.89 -6.78 16.68
N GLN A 526 7.01 -7.20 15.79
CA GLN A 526 7.11 -8.48 15.07
C GLN A 526 8.16 -8.43 13.95
N VAL A 527 8.66 -7.23 13.59
CA VAL A 527 9.55 -6.99 12.46
C VAL A 527 10.84 -6.35 12.95
N SER A 528 11.98 -6.91 12.53
CA SER A 528 13.27 -6.28 12.72
C SER A 528 13.49 -5.25 11.61
N TRP A 529 13.37 -3.98 11.95
CA TRP A 529 13.44 -2.87 11.01
C TRP A 529 14.91 -2.54 10.65
N ASP A 530 15.20 -2.46 9.35
CA ASP A 530 16.51 -1.99 8.86
C ASP A 530 16.61 -0.47 9.08
N THR A 531 17.71 -0.04 9.65
CA THR A 531 18.00 1.38 9.91
C THR A 531 18.74 2.05 8.76
N GLY A 532 19.03 1.31 7.66
CA GLY A 532 19.70 1.86 6.47
C GLY A 532 21.14 2.34 6.70
N GLY A 533 21.76 1.93 7.79
CA GLY A 533 23.09 2.42 8.19
C GLY A 533 23.10 3.86 8.69
N THR A 534 21.94 4.51 8.75
CA THR A 534 21.72 5.71 9.57
C THR A 534 21.33 5.22 10.95
N THR A 535 21.97 5.73 11.98
CA THR A 535 21.47 5.61 13.36
C THR A 535 19.99 5.95 13.33
N GLN A 536 19.14 5.04 13.81
CA GLN A 536 17.69 5.18 13.89
C GLN A 536 17.35 6.59 14.42
N PRO A 537 16.51 7.38 13.75
CA PRO A 537 15.92 8.53 14.45
C PRO A 537 15.04 7.94 15.55
N GLY A 538 15.49 8.01 16.80
CA GLY A 538 14.66 7.63 17.93
C GLY A 538 15.21 6.63 18.93
N THR A 539 16.52 6.30 18.94
CA THR A 539 17.20 5.95 20.19
C THR A 539 18.36 6.90 20.35
N CYS A 540 18.05 8.06 20.82
CA CYS A 540 19.07 8.90 21.43
C CYS A 540 19.81 8.07 22.49
N ALA A 541 21.11 8.17 22.54
CA ALA A 541 21.89 7.55 23.62
C ALA A 541 21.55 8.16 25.00
N ASP A 542 20.81 9.25 25.00
CA ASP A 542 20.37 9.98 26.20
C ASP A 542 19.10 9.35 26.78
N PRO A 543 18.91 9.38 28.11
CA PRO A 543 17.72 8.83 28.78
C PRO A 543 16.42 9.43 28.20
N GLU A 544 15.38 8.60 28.05
CA GLU A 544 14.08 9.07 27.60
C GLU A 544 13.45 9.99 28.66
N TRP A 545 12.80 11.05 28.20
CA TRP A 545 12.08 11.99 29.08
C TRP A 545 10.93 11.28 29.81
N SER A 546 10.73 11.66 31.05
CA SER A 546 9.63 11.16 31.88
C SER A 546 8.97 12.30 32.62
N ALA A 547 7.62 12.39 32.57
CA ALA A 547 6.84 13.41 33.26
C ALA A 547 6.99 13.38 34.77
N SER A 548 7.37 12.26 35.36
CA SER A 548 7.56 12.11 36.80
C SER A 548 8.96 12.51 37.30
N GLN A 549 9.92 12.65 36.39
CA GLN A 549 11.31 12.96 36.72
C GLN A 549 11.54 14.46 36.78
N VAL A 550 12.39 14.89 37.74
CA VAL A 550 12.87 16.28 37.84
C VAL A 550 14.11 16.44 36.97
N TYR A 551 14.13 17.50 36.15
CA TYR A 551 15.27 17.90 35.37
C TYR A 551 15.74 19.28 35.75
N THR A 552 17.05 19.52 35.66
CA THR A 552 17.69 20.80 35.97
C THR A 552 18.51 21.27 34.77
N SER A 553 18.92 22.54 34.79
CA SER A 553 19.72 23.13 33.70
C SER A 553 20.89 22.23 33.29
N GLY A 554 20.99 21.92 32.01
CA GLY A 554 22.01 21.05 31.43
C GLY A 554 21.66 19.57 31.42
N ASN A 555 20.55 19.11 32.03
CA ASN A 555 20.13 17.73 31.85
C ASN A 555 19.69 17.49 30.44
N VAL A 556 20.13 16.37 29.87
CA VAL A 556 19.83 15.99 28.50
C VAL A 556 18.93 14.77 28.51
N VAL A 557 17.89 14.81 27.67
CA VAL A 557 16.92 13.74 27.49
C VAL A 557 16.64 13.52 26.01
N SER A 558 16.13 12.35 25.68
CA SER A 558 15.50 12.06 24.40
C SER A 558 13.98 12.17 24.52
N HIS A 559 13.32 12.71 23.50
CA HIS A 559 11.87 12.72 23.40
C HIS A 559 11.44 12.91 21.94
N ASN A 560 10.52 12.05 21.46
CA ASN A 560 10.01 12.07 20.09
C ASN A 560 11.10 12.12 18.98
N GLY A 561 12.21 11.40 19.19
CA GLY A 561 13.30 11.31 18.19
C GLY A 561 14.22 12.53 18.16
N HIS A 562 14.08 13.46 19.12
CA HIS A 562 14.95 14.62 19.28
C HIS A 562 15.71 14.55 20.61
N LYS A 563 16.86 15.19 20.63
CA LYS A 563 17.66 15.44 21.82
C LYS A 563 17.32 16.80 22.40
N TRP A 564 16.98 16.84 23.69
CA TRP A 564 16.55 18.04 24.39
C TRP A 564 17.45 18.33 25.58
N THR A 565 17.78 19.59 25.79
CA THR A 565 18.50 20.04 26.99
C THR A 565 17.61 20.95 27.83
N ALA A 566 17.48 20.63 29.13
CA ALA A 566 16.76 21.48 30.05
C ALA A 566 17.52 22.81 30.27
N LYS A 567 16.82 23.95 30.12
CA LYS A 567 17.38 25.30 30.31
C LYS A 567 17.45 25.65 31.80
N TRP A 568 16.48 25.16 32.58
CA TRP A 568 16.37 25.33 34.03
C TRP A 568 15.56 24.19 34.64
N TRP A 569 15.19 24.31 35.90
CA TRP A 569 14.43 23.29 36.62
C TRP A 569 13.04 23.08 36.02
N THR A 570 12.67 21.84 35.77
CA THR A 570 11.36 21.45 35.27
C THR A 570 10.97 20.04 35.75
N GLN A 571 9.65 19.80 35.88
CA GLN A 571 9.04 18.49 36.08
C GLN A 571 7.66 18.49 35.41
N GLY A 572 7.38 17.49 34.61
CA GLY A 572 6.11 17.33 33.92
C GLY A 572 5.92 18.18 32.64
N GLU A 573 6.83 19.10 32.33
CA GLU A 573 6.78 19.85 31.07
C GLU A 573 7.40 19.04 29.95
N GLU A 574 6.57 18.66 28.98
CA GLU A 574 6.96 17.80 27.85
C GLU A 574 7.82 18.56 26.84
N PRO A 575 9.00 18.01 26.44
CA PRO A 575 9.83 18.62 25.40
C PRO A 575 9.07 18.78 24.07
N GLY A 576 9.24 19.97 23.44
CA GLY A 576 8.60 20.29 22.16
C GLY A 576 7.21 20.92 22.26
N THR A 577 6.59 20.98 23.45
CA THR A 577 5.23 21.51 23.60
C THR A 577 5.16 23.00 23.97
N THR A 578 6.26 23.60 24.46
CA THR A 578 6.27 24.95 25.05
C THR A 578 6.93 26.03 24.19
N GLY A 579 7.33 25.70 22.95
CA GLY A 579 7.92 26.63 21.98
C GLY A 579 9.30 27.19 22.41
N GLU A 580 9.77 28.24 21.72
CA GLU A 580 11.12 28.81 21.90
C GLU A 580 11.42 29.31 23.32
N TRP A 581 10.40 29.77 24.04
CA TRP A 581 10.50 30.25 25.42
C TRP A 581 10.28 29.17 26.49
N GLY A 582 10.06 27.92 26.08
CA GLY A 582 9.89 26.80 26.99
C GLY A 582 11.17 26.37 27.69
N VAL A 583 11.02 25.43 28.64
CA VAL A 583 12.12 24.92 29.47
C VAL A 583 13.13 24.05 28.72
N TRP A 584 12.81 23.63 27.51
CA TRP A 584 13.64 22.74 26.72
C TRP A 584 14.28 23.44 25.50
N THR A 585 15.54 23.19 25.25
CA THR A 585 16.23 23.50 24.00
C THR A 585 16.24 22.26 23.12
N ASP A 586 15.72 22.37 21.90
CA ASP A 586 15.86 21.32 20.89
C ASP A 586 17.28 21.34 20.32
N ASN A 587 18.00 20.23 20.51
CA ASN A 587 19.35 20.05 19.98
C ASN A 587 19.36 19.28 18.64
N GLY A 588 18.20 19.08 18.04
CA GLY A 588 18.01 18.38 16.77
C GLY A 588 17.64 16.92 16.93
N ALA A 589 17.37 16.29 15.77
CA ALA A 589 17.04 14.89 15.71
C ALA A 589 18.22 14.00 16.13
N CYS A 590 17.95 12.93 16.85
CA CYS A 590 18.94 11.92 17.17
C CYS A 590 19.23 11.08 15.93
#